data_22cecbe7c8ab92e46ea82fd7ccbb2542
#
_entry.id   22cecbe7c8ab92e46ea82fd7ccbb2542
#
_cell.length_a   1.000
_cell.length_b   1.000
_cell.length_c   1.000
_cell.angle_alpha   90.00
_cell.angle_beta   90.00
_cell.angle_gamma   90.00
#
_symmetry.space_group_name_H-M   'P 1'
#
loop_
_entity.id
_entity.type
_entity.pdbx_description
1 polymer ?
#
loop_
_entity_poly.entity_id
_entity_poly.type
_entity_poly.pdbx_seq_one_letter_code
_entity_poly.pdbx_strand_id
1 'polypeptide(L)'
;MTQTHTFIPGKDAALEDSISRFQQKLQQLGFNIEEASWLNPVPNVWSVHIRDTDCPLCFTNGKGATKKAALASALGEYFERLSTNYFFADFWLGETIANGEFVHYPDEKWFPLTEDDSLPEGILDQYLRDYYDPENDLQGSQLIDLQSSNEERGICALPFTRQSDGKTVYIPMNIVANLYVSNGMSAGNTRNEARVQGLSEVFERYVKNRIIAERISLPVIPEEVLARYPQVTESIRTLESEGFPIFCFDASLGGQYPVICVVLFNPANGTCFASFGAHPDFGVALERTVTELLQGRSLKDLDVFTAPTFDDEEVADQTNLETHFIDSSGLISWDLFKQDADYDFADWQFRGTTEEEFTTLMAQFAASGHEVYIADYEHLGVYACRILVPGMSDIYPVEDLHMANNAMGIHLRETILALPESRYRQEDYLSLLAQLDEEGHDDFTRVRELLGIAAGKDNGWSTLRIGELKSMLALAGGDTDQALAWVEWTQDFNASVLSAARANYYRCLHTLLLLTQEPERDTEQYLPAFARMYGQETLNAALDALNGKNCFFGLCASDNNLTAFPAHQALLAAYEKLQKAKAHFWLNDKNAI
;
A
#
# COMPACT_ATOMS: atom_id res chain seq x y z
N MET A 1 29.59 21.09 24.20
CA MET A 1 29.83 20.37 22.95
C MET A 1 29.05 21.11 21.91
N THR A 2 29.72 21.70 20.91
CA THR A 2 29.06 22.31 19.74
C THR A 2 28.31 21.21 19.01
N GLN A 3 27.00 21.31 18.95
CA GLN A 3 26.18 20.41 18.14
C GLN A 3 26.62 20.53 16.68
N THR A 4 27.14 19.47 16.10
CA THR A 4 27.51 19.44 14.68
C THR A 4 26.22 19.37 13.88
N HIS A 5 25.92 20.43 13.11
CA HIS A 5 24.80 20.46 12.18
C HIS A 5 25.21 19.82 10.85
N THR A 6 24.50 18.77 10.43
CA THR A 6 24.74 18.05 9.18
C THR A 6 23.69 18.47 8.15
N PHE A 7 24.10 19.25 7.15
CA PHE A 7 23.26 19.60 6.01
C PHE A 7 23.50 18.65 4.86
N ILE A 8 22.43 18.19 4.22
CA ILE A 8 22.48 17.39 2.99
C ILE A 8 21.76 18.13 1.86
N PRO A 9 22.18 17.95 0.59
CA PRO A 9 21.53 18.59 -0.55
C PRO A 9 20.03 18.26 -0.62
N GLY A 10 19.22 19.22 -1.07
CA GLY A 10 17.78 19.06 -1.20
C GLY A 10 17.00 19.10 0.13
N LYS A 11 17.66 19.49 1.24
CA LYS A 11 17.02 19.65 2.56
C LYS A 11 17.21 21.05 3.11
N ASP A 12 16.14 21.64 3.63
CA ASP A 12 16.08 23.01 4.15
C ASP A 12 16.46 23.11 5.65
N ALA A 13 16.77 22.00 6.30
CA ALA A 13 17.23 21.98 7.68
C ALA A 13 18.30 20.90 7.90
N ALA A 14 19.12 21.08 8.95
CA ALA A 14 20.08 20.07 9.37
C ALA A 14 19.37 18.78 9.83
N LEU A 15 20.00 17.62 9.63
CA LEU A 15 19.44 16.32 10.04
C LEU A 15 19.09 16.28 11.51
N GLU A 16 19.95 16.80 12.38
CA GLU A 16 19.78 16.83 13.82
C GLU A 16 18.54 17.65 14.24
N ASP A 17 18.33 18.79 13.59
CA ASP A 17 17.18 19.67 13.85
C ASP A 17 15.88 19.01 13.38
N SER A 18 15.90 18.40 12.18
CA SER A 18 14.77 17.66 11.63
C SER A 18 14.37 16.50 12.53
N ILE A 19 15.33 15.64 12.94
CA ILE A 19 15.08 14.49 13.82
C ILE A 19 14.49 14.96 15.15
N SER A 20 15.13 15.95 15.79
CA SER A 20 14.68 16.46 17.10
C SER A 20 13.26 17.02 17.01
N ARG A 21 12.97 17.83 15.97
CA ARG A 21 11.65 18.42 15.75
C ARG A 21 10.59 17.35 15.50
N PHE A 22 10.88 16.37 14.64
CA PHE A 22 9.93 15.31 14.28
C PHE A 22 9.62 14.43 15.50
N GLN A 23 10.61 14.00 16.25
CA GLN A 23 10.42 13.21 17.47
C GLN A 23 9.60 13.98 18.51
N GLN A 24 9.91 15.26 18.73
CA GLN A 24 9.16 16.10 19.67
C GLN A 24 7.68 16.26 19.25
N LYS A 25 7.43 16.46 17.94
CA LYS A 25 6.06 16.58 17.42
C LYS A 25 5.27 15.28 17.56
N LEU A 26 5.86 14.12 17.24
CA LEU A 26 5.20 12.83 17.44
C LEU A 26 4.86 12.59 18.91
N GLN A 27 5.77 12.91 19.83
CA GLN A 27 5.50 12.81 21.26
C GLN A 27 4.35 13.74 21.70
N GLN A 28 4.30 14.97 21.19
CA GLN A 28 3.21 15.93 21.48
C GLN A 28 1.86 15.43 20.95
N LEU A 29 1.86 14.73 19.82
CA LEU A 29 0.67 14.10 19.24
C LEU A 29 0.26 12.81 19.96
N GLY A 30 1.10 12.30 20.86
CA GLY A 30 0.85 11.08 21.64
C GLY A 30 1.25 9.79 20.93
N PHE A 31 2.16 9.85 19.96
CA PHE A 31 2.76 8.67 19.31
C PHE A 31 4.07 8.30 20.01
N ASN A 32 4.22 7.01 20.32
CA ASN A 32 5.37 6.43 21.01
C ASN A 32 6.23 5.64 20.03
N ILE A 33 7.11 6.33 19.30
CA ILE A 33 7.89 5.72 18.23
C ILE A 33 9.10 4.98 18.78
N GLU A 34 9.25 3.70 18.40
CA GLU A 34 10.45 2.91 18.64
C GLU A 34 11.22 2.65 17.34
N GLU A 35 12.55 2.60 17.45
CA GLU A 35 13.46 2.18 16.39
C GLU A 35 13.58 0.65 16.48
N ALA A 36 12.68 -0.08 15.82
CA ALA A 36 12.50 -1.53 16.02
C ALA A 36 13.67 -2.36 15.44
N SER A 37 14.26 -1.93 14.33
CA SER A 37 15.42 -2.60 13.74
C SER A 37 16.26 -1.65 12.89
N TRP A 38 17.56 -1.99 12.79
CA TRP A 38 18.54 -1.28 11.99
C TRP A 38 19.32 -2.25 11.11
N LEU A 39 19.61 -1.84 9.87
CA LEU A 39 20.48 -2.56 8.93
C LEU A 39 21.52 -1.63 8.35
N ASN A 40 22.74 -2.16 8.14
CA ASN A 40 23.82 -1.50 7.40
C ASN A 40 24.58 -2.58 6.64
N PRO A 41 24.01 -3.07 5.52
CA PRO A 41 24.56 -4.20 4.77
C PRO A 41 25.89 -3.89 4.10
N VAL A 42 26.11 -2.65 3.66
CA VAL A 42 27.36 -2.15 3.08
C VAL A 42 27.63 -0.72 3.57
N PRO A 43 28.87 -0.19 3.46
CA PRO A 43 29.17 1.20 3.81
C PRO A 43 28.21 2.18 3.12
N ASN A 44 27.87 3.26 3.78
CA ASN A 44 26.99 4.34 3.30
C ASN A 44 25.57 3.88 2.87
N VAL A 45 25.12 2.73 3.34
CA VAL A 45 23.74 2.25 3.14
C VAL A 45 23.16 1.83 4.49
N TRP A 46 22.29 2.66 5.03
CA TRP A 46 21.59 2.44 6.27
C TRP A 46 20.10 2.35 6.04
N SER A 47 19.42 1.46 6.76
CA SER A 47 17.96 1.45 6.87
C SER A 47 17.53 1.25 8.31
N VAL A 48 16.34 1.79 8.63
CA VAL A 48 15.70 1.67 9.93
C VAL A 48 14.23 1.38 9.76
N HIS A 49 13.70 0.47 10.55
CA HIS A 49 12.28 0.26 10.74
C HIS A 49 11.85 0.95 12.03
N ILE A 50 10.89 1.88 11.92
CA ILE A 50 10.27 2.54 13.07
C ILE A 50 8.78 2.24 13.11
N ARG A 51 8.20 2.18 14.31
CA ARG A 51 6.76 1.96 14.50
C ARG A 51 6.26 2.60 15.79
N ASP A 52 4.96 2.87 15.85
CA ASP A 52 4.30 3.22 17.10
C ASP A 52 4.12 1.97 17.97
N THR A 53 4.55 2.04 19.24
CA THR A 53 4.41 0.92 20.18
C THR A 53 2.95 0.62 20.54
N ASP A 54 2.08 1.64 20.49
CA ASP A 54 0.66 1.51 20.80
C ASP A 54 -0.14 0.97 19.60
N CYS A 55 0.30 1.27 18.36
CA CYS A 55 -0.28 0.79 17.13
C CYS A 55 0.81 0.36 16.13
N PRO A 56 1.33 -0.88 16.23
CA PRO A 56 2.41 -1.35 15.36
C PRO A 56 2.07 -1.41 13.86
N LEU A 57 0.82 -1.23 13.48
CA LEU A 57 0.39 -1.05 12.08
C LEU A 57 0.83 0.31 11.51
N CYS A 58 1.06 1.30 12.38
CA CYS A 58 1.63 2.58 12.00
C CYS A 58 3.16 2.46 12.04
N PHE A 59 3.77 2.14 10.91
CA PHE A 59 5.22 1.97 10.77
C PHE A 59 5.75 2.54 9.46
N THR A 60 7.04 2.85 9.42
CA THR A 60 7.76 3.24 8.21
C THR A 60 9.17 2.70 8.19
N ASN A 61 9.79 2.72 7.00
CA ASN A 61 11.15 2.26 6.77
C ASN A 61 11.97 3.39 6.15
N GLY A 62 12.93 3.92 6.91
CA GLY A 62 13.83 4.95 6.39
C GLY A 62 15.11 4.38 5.82
N LYS A 63 15.69 5.11 4.87
CA LYS A 63 16.98 4.79 4.24
C LYS A 63 17.85 6.05 4.13
N GLY A 64 19.15 5.86 4.02
CA GLY A 64 20.10 6.95 3.80
C GLY A 64 21.55 6.52 3.89
N ALA A 65 22.46 7.39 3.48
CA ALA A 65 23.90 7.13 3.51
C ALA A 65 24.48 7.08 4.95
N THR A 66 23.79 7.64 5.91
CA THR A 66 24.17 7.62 7.32
C THR A 66 23.01 7.18 8.22
N LYS A 67 23.34 6.74 9.43
CA LYS A 67 22.32 6.38 10.43
C LYS A 67 21.34 7.53 10.70
N LYS A 68 21.82 8.79 10.78
CA LYS A 68 20.98 9.97 10.97
C LYS A 68 20.07 10.23 9.75
N ALA A 69 20.61 10.11 8.54
CA ALA A 69 19.82 10.30 7.32
C ALA A 69 18.70 9.26 7.21
N ALA A 70 18.98 8.00 7.53
CA ALA A 70 17.95 6.95 7.55
C ALA A 70 16.86 7.22 8.60
N LEU A 71 17.22 7.67 9.80
CA LEU A 71 16.23 8.03 10.83
C LEU A 71 15.40 9.24 10.42
N ALA A 72 16.01 10.29 9.88
CA ALA A 72 15.29 11.47 9.38
C ALA A 72 14.31 11.10 8.25
N SER A 73 14.72 10.19 7.36
CA SER A 73 13.87 9.65 6.29
C SER A 73 12.67 8.89 6.86
N ALA A 74 12.89 7.96 7.81
CA ALA A 74 11.81 7.21 8.44
C ALA A 74 10.80 8.11 9.16
N LEU A 75 11.28 9.10 9.93
CA LEU A 75 10.42 10.05 10.63
C LEU A 75 9.65 10.97 9.67
N GLY A 76 10.29 11.40 8.57
CA GLY A 76 9.64 12.17 7.51
C GLY A 76 8.51 11.38 6.86
N GLU A 77 8.77 10.14 6.46
CA GLU A 77 7.76 9.24 5.91
C GLU A 77 6.63 8.96 6.92
N TYR A 78 6.95 8.86 8.20
CA TYR A 78 5.93 8.69 9.23
C TYR A 78 4.95 9.87 9.28
N PHE A 79 5.45 11.13 9.19
CA PHE A 79 4.60 12.33 9.08
C PHE A 79 3.81 12.36 7.76
N GLU A 80 4.42 11.96 6.67
CA GLU A 80 3.75 11.81 5.38
C GLU A 80 2.53 10.90 5.50
N ARG A 81 2.72 9.67 6.04
CA ARG A 81 1.66 8.67 6.20
C ARG A 81 0.56 9.11 7.18
N LEU A 82 0.92 9.80 8.26
CA LEU A 82 -0.05 10.38 9.20
C LEU A 82 -0.83 11.52 8.57
N SER A 83 -0.13 12.48 7.92
CA SER A 83 -0.75 13.68 7.37
C SER A 83 -1.73 13.37 6.24
N THR A 84 -1.47 12.31 5.47
CA THR A 84 -2.29 11.86 4.35
C THR A 84 -3.30 10.77 4.70
N ASN A 85 -3.41 10.38 5.98
CA ASN A 85 -4.23 9.27 6.48
C ASN A 85 -3.85 7.88 5.91
N TYR A 86 -2.68 7.72 5.30
CA TYR A 86 -2.32 6.51 4.57
C TYR A 86 -2.29 5.26 5.45
N PHE A 87 -1.85 5.34 6.72
CA PHE A 87 -1.89 4.19 7.64
C PHE A 87 -3.28 3.60 7.85
N PHE A 88 -4.32 4.37 7.52
CA PHE A 88 -5.72 4.03 7.75
C PHE A 88 -6.50 3.75 6.47
N ALA A 89 -5.85 3.86 5.30
CA ALA A 89 -6.51 3.81 3.99
C ALA A 89 -7.30 2.51 3.74
N ASP A 90 -6.81 1.38 4.26
CA ASP A 90 -7.38 0.06 4.04
C ASP A 90 -8.41 -0.35 5.10
N PHE A 91 -8.77 0.55 6.03
CA PHE A 91 -9.54 0.18 7.21
C PHE A 91 -10.80 1.01 7.38
N TRP A 92 -11.84 0.35 7.84
CA TRP A 92 -13.04 1.03 8.27
C TRP A 92 -12.80 1.82 9.56
N LEU A 93 -13.16 3.11 9.54
CA LEU A 93 -12.89 4.03 10.64
C LEU A 93 -13.92 3.97 11.79
N GLY A 94 -14.95 3.12 11.67
CA GLY A 94 -15.98 2.94 12.68
C GLY A 94 -17.07 4.03 12.67
N GLU A 95 -18.21 3.72 13.26
CA GLU A 95 -19.40 4.59 13.25
C GLU A 95 -19.17 5.94 13.91
N THR A 96 -18.38 6.01 14.98
CA THR A 96 -18.12 7.25 15.71
C THR A 96 -17.40 8.28 14.82
N ILE A 97 -16.42 7.85 14.04
CA ILE A 97 -15.67 8.72 13.12
C ILE A 97 -16.53 9.01 11.88
N ALA A 98 -17.19 7.99 11.32
CA ALA A 98 -18.05 8.12 10.16
C ALA A 98 -19.18 9.15 10.34
N ASN A 99 -19.69 9.31 11.55
CA ASN A 99 -20.75 10.25 11.93
C ASN A 99 -20.21 11.53 12.59
N GLY A 100 -18.89 11.71 12.65
CA GLY A 100 -18.25 12.90 13.20
C GLY A 100 -18.46 14.16 12.39
N GLU A 101 -17.97 15.30 12.89
CA GLU A 101 -18.02 16.59 12.19
C GLU A 101 -17.30 16.50 10.84
N PHE A 102 -16.17 15.80 10.80
CA PHE A 102 -15.45 15.43 9.58
C PHE A 102 -14.88 14.00 9.74
N VAL A 103 -14.64 13.33 8.64
CA VAL A 103 -14.04 11.99 8.59
C VAL A 103 -12.54 12.06 8.33
N HIS A 104 -12.13 12.73 7.26
CA HIS A 104 -10.73 12.83 6.85
C HIS A 104 -10.10 14.16 7.23
N TYR A 105 -10.71 15.28 6.86
CA TYR A 105 -10.19 16.64 7.11
C TYR A 105 -11.31 17.63 7.37
N PRO A 106 -11.07 18.68 8.20
CA PRO A 106 -12.10 19.68 8.51
C PRO A 106 -12.61 20.49 7.31
N ASP A 107 -11.90 20.48 6.18
CA ASP A 107 -12.24 21.16 4.91
C ASP A 107 -12.76 20.21 3.83
N GLU A 108 -12.99 18.94 4.16
CA GLU A 108 -13.64 18.00 3.27
C GLU A 108 -15.05 18.47 2.92
N LYS A 109 -15.54 18.04 1.76
CA LYS A 109 -16.89 18.33 1.31
C LYS A 109 -17.62 17.04 0.96
N TRP A 110 -18.85 16.93 1.45
CA TRP A 110 -19.74 15.83 1.15
C TRP A 110 -20.72 16.21 0.06
N PHE A 111 -20.90 15.33 -0.90
CA PHE A 111 -21.82 15.47 -2.02
C PHE A 111 -22.86 14.34 -1.94
N PRO A 112 -24.14 14.68 -1.67
CA PRO A 112 -25.20 13.69 -1.69
C PRO A 112 -25.33 13.05 -3.08
N LEU A 113 -25.70 11.78 -3.12
CA LEU A 113 -26.00 11.10 -4.37
C LEU A 113 -27.18 11.78 -5.07
N THR A 114 -27.12 11.86 -6.38
CA THR A 114 -28.22 12.37 -7.21
C THR A 114 -29.29 11.31 -7.39
N GLU A 115 -30.53 11.69 -7.75
CA GLU A 115 -31.64 10.74 -7.96
C GLU A 115 -31.38 9.76 -9.12
N ASP A 116 -30.59 10.18 -10.12
CA ASP A 116 -30.21 9.38 -11.29
C ASP A 116 -28.82 8.77 -11.17
N ASP A 117 -28.21 8.84 -9.99
CA ASP A 117 -26.86 8.38 -9.68
C ASP A 117 -25.73 8.95 -10.56
N SER A 118 -25.99 10.08 -11.23
CA SER A 118 -24.95 10.81 -11.95
C SER A 118 -23.99 11.53 -10.99
N LEU A 119 -22.79 11.92 -11.48
CA LEU A 119 -21.84 12.69 -10.68
C LEU A 119 -22.40 14.06 -10.26
N PRO A 120 -22.41 14.40 -8.96
CA PRO A 120 -22.90 15.68 -8.46
C PRO A 120 -22.15 16.89 -9.06
N GLU A 121 -22.83 18.04 -9.14
CA GLU A 121 -22.21 19.28 -9.55
C GLU A 121 -21.17 19.76 -8.51
N GLY A 122 -20.03 20.27 -8.99
CA GLY A 122 -18.96 20.81 -8.14
C GLY A 122 -17.94 19.79 -7.65
N ILE A 123 -18.13 18.50 -7.97
CA ILE A 123 -17.13 17.46 -7.81
C ILE A 123 -16.34 17.34 -9.12
N LEU A 124 -15.03 17.21 -9.03
CA LEU A 124 -14.11 17.21 -10.18
C LEU A 124 -14.22 18.47 -11.05
N ASP A 125 -13.17 18.87 -11.70
CA ASP A 125 -13.23 19.85 -12.78
C ASP A 125 -13.40 19.16 -14.15
N GLN A 126 -13.51 19.91 -15.23
CA GLN A 126 -13.74 19.33 -16.54
C GLN A 126 -12.59 18.43 -16.99
N TYR A 127 -11.32 18.81 -16.70
CA TYR A 127 -10.16 18.01 -17.07
C TYR A 127 -10.21 16.63 -16.38
N LEU A 128 -10.56 16.59 -15.09
CA LEU A 128 -10.67 15.33 -14.33
C LEU A 128 -11.89 14.51 -14.74
N ARG A 129 -13.00 15.16 -15.10
CA ARG A 129 -14.17 14.46 -15.65
C ARG A 129 -13.84 13.79 -16.97
N ASP A 130 -13.20 14.51 -17.88
CA ASP A 130 -12.78 13.94 -19.18
C ASP A 130 -11.76 12.80 -19.00
N TYR A 131 -10.99 12.81 -17.93
CA TYR A 131 -9.99 11.80 -17.63
C TYR A 131 -10.58 10.55 -16.95
N TYR A 132 -11.41 10.73 -15.90
CA TYR A 132 -11.95 9.61 -15.13
C TYR A 132 -13.26 9.05 -15.67
N ASP A 133 -14.00 9.83 -16.44
CA ASP A 133 -15.36 9.52 -16.90
C ASP A 133 -15.55 9.97 -18.37
N PRO A 134 -14.69 9.49 -19.30
CA PRO A 134 -14.73 9.93 -20.70
C PRO A 134 -16.03 9.56 -21.41
N GLU A 135 -16.69 8.46 -20.99
CA GLU A 135 -17.96 7.99 -21.55
C GLU A 135 -19.17 8.58 -20.82
N ASN A 136 -18.95 9.30 -19.73
CA ASN A 136 -19.96 9.93 -18.89
C ASN A 136 -20.98 8.92 -18.32
N ASP A 137 -20.45 7.78 -17.82
CA ASP A 137 -21.22 6.67 -17.27
C ASP A 137 -20.81 6.30 -15.84
N LEU A 138 -19.85 7.02 -15.23
CA LEU A 138 -19.43 6.83 -13.86
C LEU A 138 -20.56 7.21 -12.89
N GLN A 139 -20.96 6.26 -12.06
CA GLN A 139 -22.04 6.43 -11.09
C GLN A 139 -21.53 7.03 -9.77
N GLY A 140 -22.31 7.94 -9.17
CA GLY A 140 -21.97 8.55 -7.89
C GLY A 140 -21.83 7.54 -6.76
N SER A 141 -22.66 6.49 -6.75
CA SER A 141 -22.61 5.39 -5.77
C SER A 141 -21.30 4.64 -5.77
N GLN A 142 -20.57 4.58 -6.90
CA GLN A 142 -19.25 3.97 -7.01
C GLN A 142 -18.15 4.77 -6.31
N LEU A 143 -18.41 6.04 -5.98
CA LEU A 143 -17.46 6.95 -5.33
C LEU A 143 -17.74 7.20 -3.85
N ILE A 144 -18.62 6.42 -3.23
CA ILE A 144 -18.86 6.47 -1.78
C ILE A 144 -17.56 6.21 -1.03
N ASP A 145 -17.33 6.97 0.04
CA ASP A 145 -16.16 6.79 0.89
C ASP A 145 -16.22 5.47 1.68
N LEU A 146 -15.42 4.50 1.25
CA LEU A 146 -15.38 3.17 1.85
C LEU A 146 -14.77 3.14 3.25
N GLN A 147 -13.91 4.12 3.60
CA GLN A 147 -13.28 4.18 4.92
C GLN A 147 -14.29 4.57 6.01
N SER A 148 -15.20 5.50 5.73
CA SER A 148 -16.31 5.82 6.63
C SER A 148 -17.47 4.85 6.47
N SER A 149 -17.65 4.29 5.28
CA SER A 149 -18.83 3.47 4.93
C SER A 149 -20.16 4.20 5.20
N ASN A 150 -20.17 5.53 5.02
CA ASN A 150 -21.34 6.35 5.30
C ASN A 150 -22.09 6.71 4.00
N GLU A 151 -22.89 5.77 3.53
CA GLU A 151 -23.67 5.92 2.30
C GLU A 151 -24.69 7.06 2.38
N GLU A 152 -25.24 7.36 3.56
CA GLU A 152 -26.22 8.43 3.75
C GLU A 152 -25.63 9.83 3.48
N ARG A 153 -24.33 10.02 3.75
CA ARG A 153 -23.60 11.27 3.44
C ARG A 153 -23.22 11.38 1.97
N GLY A 154 -23.12 10.25 1.26
CA GLY A 154 -22.72 10.17 -0.14
C GLY A 154 -21.21 10.22 -0.35
N ILE A 155 -20.76 11.05 -1.30
CA ILE A 155 -19.36 11.12 -1.75
C ILE A 155 -18.58 12.11 -0.90
N CYS A 156 -17.53 11.65 -0.22
CA CYS A 156 -16.55 12.52 0.42
C CYS A 156 -15.49 12.96 -0.58
N ALA A 157 -15.29 14.26 -0.75
CA ALA A 157 -14.27 14.80 -1.63
C ALA A 157 -13.35 15.78 -0.90
N LEU A 158 -12.06 15.71 -1.22
CA LEU A 158 -11.01 16.52 -0.62
C LEU A 158 -10.62 17.69 -1.52
N PRO A 159 -10.29 18.87 -0.94
CA PRO A 159 -9.85 20.02 -1.71
C PRO A 159 -8.40 19.86 -2.18
N PHE A 160 -8.18 20.00 -3.47
CA PHE A 160 -6.87 20.10 -4.10
C PHE A 160 -6.75 21.45 -4.82
N THR A 161 -5.57 22.04 -4.81
CA THR A 161 -5.29 23.26 -5.59
C THR A 161 -4.73 22.88 -6.95
N ARG A 162 -5.46 23.19 -8.02
CA ARG A 162 -4.97 23.06 -9.39
C ARG A 162 -3.88 24.11 -9.62
N GLN A 163 -2.70 23.67 -10.06
CA GLN A 163 -1.51 24.52 -10.09
C GLN A 163 -1.49 25.49 -11.26
N SER A 164 -2.20 25.23 -12.35
CA SER A 164 -2.24 26.12 -13.52
C SER A 164 -2.96 27.45 -13.26
N ASP A 165 -3.99 27.48 -12.38
CA ASP A 165 -4.79 28.68 -12.11
C ASP A 165 -5.11 28.92 -10.63
N GLY A 166 -4.63 28.07 -9.73
CA GLY A 166 -4.81 28.20 -8.28
C GLY A 166 -6.22 27.89 -7.78
N LYS A 167 -7.10 27.32 -8.61
CA LYS A 167 -8.46 26.97 -8.18
C LYS A 167 -8.50 25.73 -7.31
N THR A 168 -9.40 25.75 -6.33
CA THR A 168 -9.73 24.57 -5.53
C THR A 168 -10.65 23.65 -6.32
N VAL A 169 -10.28 22.37 -6.41
CA VAL A 169 -11.04 21.30 -7.03
C VAL A 169 -11.27 20.22 -5.99
N TYR A 170 -12.51 19.76 -5.86
CA TYR A 170 -12.88 18.67 -4.93
C TYR A 170 -12.77 17.33 -5.64
N ILE A 171 -11.86 16.47 -5.15
CA ILE A 171 -11.58 15.15 -5.73
C ILE A 171 -12.05 14.08 -4.74
N PRO A 172 -12.89 13.10 -5.16
CA PRO A 172 -13.38 12.04 -4.30
C PRO A 172 -12.27 11.29 -3.58
N MET A 173 -12.44 11.06 -2.28
CA MET A 173 -11.48 10.30 -1.48
C MET A 173 -11.26 8.89 -2.04
N ASN A 174 -12.31 8.29 -2.58
CA ASN A 174 -12.26 7.00 -3.25
C ASN A 174 -11.24 7.00 -4.42
N ILE A 175 -11.34 7.95 -5.35
CA ILE A 175 -10.38 8.09 -6.45
C ILE A 175 -8.95 8.30 -5.93
N VAL A 176 -8.79 9.22 -4.96
CA VAL A 176 -7.48 9.56 -4.39
C VAL A 176 -6.83 8.34 -3.72
N ALA A 177 -7.58 7.58 -2.95
CA ALA A 177 -7.06 6.39 -2.25
C ALA A 177 -6.75 5.25 -3.22
N ASN A 178 -7.63 5.00 -4.18
CA ASN A 178 -7.56 3.84 -5.04
C ASN A 178 -6.53 3.97 -6.17
N LEU A 179 -6.65 5.01 -7.01
CA LEU A 179 -5.77 5.11 -8.18
C LEU A 179 -4.34 5.54 -7.84
N TYR A 180 -4.17 6.38 -6.83
CA TYR A 180 -2.87 6.99 -6.53
C TYR A 180 -2.13 6.34 -5.38
N VAL A 181 -2.80 5.62 -4.51
CA VAL A 181 -2.26 4.93 -3.34
C VAL A 181 -1.35 5.85 -2.52
N SER A 182 -0.03 5.60 -2.49
CA SER A 182 0.96 6.47 -1.83
C SER A 182 1.75 7.37 -2.79
N ASN A 183 1.54 7.26 -4.10
CA ASN A 183 2.29 8.05 -5.07
C ASN A 183 2.00 9.55 -4.93
N GLY A 184 3.04 10.37 -4.99
CA GLY A 184 2.93 11.82 -4.83
C GLY A 184 2.70 12.31 -3.39
N MET A 185 2.77 11.43 -2.39
CA MET A 185 2.81 11.82 -0.97
C MET A 185 4.22 12.20 -0.56
N SER A 186 4.35 13.18 0.34
CA SER A 186 5.65 13.53 0.91
C SER A 186 5.53 14.41 2.14
N ALA A 187 6.60 14.46 2.95
CA ALA A 187 6.76 15.40 4.04
C ALA A 187 8.17 16.01 4.03
N GLY A 188 8.31 17.20 4.59
CA GLY A 188 9.58 17.91 4.60
C GLY A 188 9.67 18.99 5.68
N ASN A 189 10.85 19.62 5.75
CA ASN A 189 11.10 20.71 6.68
C ASN A 189 10.37 22.00 6.27
N THR A 190 10.17 22.18 4.98
CA THR A 190 9.42 23.28 4.37
C THR A 190 8.44 22.74 3.35
N ARG A 191 7.51 23.61 2.93
CA ARG A 191 6.53 23.29 1.88
C ARG A 191 7.20 22.92 0.57
N ASN A 192 8.21 23.69 0.14
CA ASN A 192 8.90 23.42 -1.13
C ASN A 192 9.71 22.12 -1.06
N GLU A 193 10.40 21.84 0.07
CA GLU A 193 11.10 20.57 0.27
C GLU A 193 10.14 19.38 0.12
N ALA A 194 8.97 19.43 0.77
CA ALA A 194 7.97 18.38 0.65
C ALA A 194 7.47 18.22 -0.80
N ARG A 195 7.12 19.32 -1.46
CA ARG A 195 6.61 19.29 -2.85
C ARG A 195 7.66 18.78 -3.85
N VAL A 196 8.93 19.19 -3.72
CA VAL A 196 10.03 18.68 -4.57
C VAL A 196 10.16 17.17 -4.41
N GLN A 197 10.07 16.66 -3.18
CA GLN A 197 10.11 15.23 -2.91
C GLN A 197 8.93 14.48 -3.58
N GLY A 198 7.70 14.98 -3.43
CA GLY A 198 6.51 14.34 -4.02
C GLY A 198 6.53 14.38 -5.55
N LEU A 199 6.92 15.51 -6.16
CA LEU A 199 7.07 15.63 -7.63
C LEU A 199 8.17 14.70 -8.16
N SER A 200 9.30 14.59 -7.43
CA SER A 200 10.38 13.67 -7.81
C SER A 200 9.90 12.21 -7.80
N GLU A 201 9.11 11.81 -6.79
CA GLU A 201 8.55 10.47 -6.73
C GLU A 201 7.58 10.19 -7.89
N VAL A 202 6.75 11.16 -8.26
CA VAL A 202 5.86 11.02 -9.44
C VAL A 202 6.71 10.77 -10.71
N PHE A 203 7.78 11.54 -10.93
CA PHE A 203 8.67 11.30 -12.06
C PHE A 203 9.38 9.94 -11.98
N GLU A 204 9.87 9.55 -10.81
CA GLU A 204 10.52 8.26 -10.60
C GLU A 204 9.63 7.10 -11.07
N ARG A 205 8.40 7.07 -10.58
CA ARG A 205 7.45 6.00 -10.87
C ARG A 205 6.96 6.02 -12.31
N TYR A 206 6.64 7.19 -12.84
CA TYR A 206 6.24 7.35 -14.24
C TYR A 206 7.33 6.89 -15.20
N VAL A 207 8.56 7.35 -15.01
CA VAL A 207 9.70 7.01 -15.85
C VAL A 207 10.04 5.52 -15.72
N LYS A 208 10.04 4.97 -14.50
CA LYS A 208 10.23 3.54 -14.24
C LYS A 208 9.23 2.70 -15.03
N ASN A 209 7.93 3.00 -14.91
CA ASN A 209 6.89 2.26 -15.60
C ASN A 209 7.05 2.34 -17.13
N ARG A 210 7.36 3.51 -17.68
CA ARG A 210 7.65 3.67 -19.10
C ARG A 210 8.85 2.84 -19.56
N ILE A 211 9.97 2.91 -18.84
CA ILE A 211 11.19 2.16 -19.19
C ILE A 211 10.90 0.66 -19.21
N ILE A 212 10.16 0.15 -18.23
CA ILE A 212 9.84 -1.27 -18.13
C ILE A 212 8.85 -1.67 -19.23
N ALA A 213 7.72 -0.98 -19.37
CA ALA A 213 6.67 -1.32 -20.33
C ALA A 213 7.13 -1.16 -21.79
N GLU A 214 7.88 -0.10 -22.10
CA GLU A 214 8.41 0.18 -23.44
C GLU A 214 9.74 -0.54 -23.69
N ARG A 215 10.34 -1.22 -22.68
CA ARG A 215 11.62 -1.97 -22.77
C ARG A 215 12.77 -1.12 -23.26
N ILE A 216 12.84 0.12 -22.75
CA ILE A 216 13.85 1.10 -23.16
C ILE A 216 15.22 0.63 -22.71
N SER A 217 16.18 0.57 -23.62
CA SER A 217 17.59 0.31 -23.33
C SER A 217 18.27 1.57 -22.81
N LEU A 218 18.85 1.47 -21.60
CA LEU A 218 19.39 2.60 -20.87
C LEU A 218 20.89 2.81 -21.11
N PRO A 219 21.36 4.06 -21.27
CA PRO A 219 22.79 4.34 -21.34
C PRO A 219 23.46 4.18 -19.98
N VAL A 220 24.63 3.54 -19.96
CA VAL A 220 25.44 3.38 -18.76
C VAL A 220 26.01 4.74 -18.34
N ILE A 221 25.95 5.05 -17.04
CA ILE A 221 26.60 6.24 -16.48
C ILE A 221 28.12 6.05 -16.54
N PRO A 222 28.88 6.97 -17.17
CA PRO A 222 30.34 6.87 -17.29
C PRO A 222 31.04 6.82 -15.92
N GLU A 223 32.16 6.06 -15.84
CA GLU A 223 32.92 5.92 -14.59
C GLU A 223 33.46 7.27 -14.06
N GLU A 224 33.83 8.20 -14.96
CA GLU A 224 34.25 9.54 -14.58
C GLU A 224 33.15 10.39 -13.94
N VAL A 225 31.90 10.10 -14.24
CA VAL A 225 30.73 10.72 -13.58
C VAL A 225 30.49 10.08 -12.21
N LEU A 226 30.51 8.76 -12.12
CA LEU A 226 30.39 8.03 -10.84
C LEU A 226 31.51 8.41 -9.86
N ALA A 227 32.72 8.64 -10.35
CA ALA A 227 33.87 9.04 -9.53
C ALA A 227 33.69 10.39 -8.80
N ARG A 228 32.72 11.22 -9.20
CA ARG A 228 32.35 12.46 -8.50
C ARG A 228 31.63 12.18 -7.16
N TYR A 229 31.12 10.95 -6.95
CA TYR A 229 30.32 10.52 -5.81
C TYR A 229 31.00 9.37 -5.05
N PRO A 230 32.13 9.64 -4.33
CA PRO A 230 32.96 8.59 -3.76
C PRO A 230 32.26 7.69 -2.74
N GLN A 231 31.30 8.22 -1.96
CA GLN A 231 30.55 7.43 -0.99
C GLN A 231 29.65 6.39 -1.67
N VAL A 232 28.95 6.79 -2.74
CA VAL A 232 28.13 5.87 -3.55
C VAL A 232 29.01 4.83 -4.24
N THR A 233 30.14 5.25 -4.81
CA THR A 233 31.10 4.36 -5.47
C THR A 233 31.68 3.32 -4.49
N GLU A 234 31.91 3.70 -3.22
CA GLU A 234 32.34 2.77 -2.18
C GLU A 234 31.28 1.68 -1.90
N SER A 235 30.01 2.06 -1.82
CA SER A 235 28.90 1.12 -1.63
C SER A 235 28.81 0.12 -2.80
N ILE A 236 28.89 0.63 -4.04
CA ILE A 236 28.88 -0.17 -5.26
C ILE A 236 30.03 -1.18 -5.27
N ARG A 237 31.26 -0.72 -5.05
CA ARG A 237 32.44 -1.60 -5.02
C ARG A 237 32.35 -2.67 -3.94
N THR A 238 31.75 -2.33 -2.80
CA THR A 238 31.54 -3.32 -1.73
C THR A 238 30.55 -4.39 -2.19
N LEU A 239 29.43 -4.03 -2.81
CA LEU A 239 28.47 -5.00 -3.37
C LEU A 239 29.12 -5.90 -4.41
N GLU A 240 29.92 -5.33 -5.33
CA GLU A 240 30.64 -6.09 -6.34
C GLU A 240 31.66 -7.06 -5.72
N SER A 241 32.35 -6.66 -4.65
CA SER A 241 33.27 -7.53 -3.92
C SER A 241 32.58 -8.69 -3.19
N GLU A 242 31.31 -8.52 -2.84
CA GLU A 242 30.44 -9.56 -2.24
C GLU A 242 29.80 -10.47 -3.32
N GLY A 243 30.08 -10.23 -4.60
CA GLY A 243 29.61 -11.07 -5.70
C GLY A 243 28.34 -10.59 -6.41
N PHE A 244 27.94 -9.35 -6.17
CA PHE A 244 26.76 -8.72 -6.80
C PHE A 244 27.20 -7.63 -7.78
N PRO A 245 27.36 -7.94 -9.09
CA PRO A 245 27.63 -6.91 -10.10
C PRO A 245 26.56 -5.83 -10.12
N ILE A 246 27.00 -4.57 -10.24
CA ILE A 246 26.11 -3.40 -10.23
C ILE A 246 26.25 -2.66 -11.56
N PHE A 247 25.11 -2.28 -12.14
CA PHE A 247 25.05 -1.35 -13.27
C PHE A 247 24.33 -0.08 -12.86
N CYS A 248 24.93 1.06 -13.18
CA CYS A 248 24.31 2.37 -13.01
C CYS A 248 23.94 2.93 -14.37
N PHE A 249 22.66 3.24 -14.55
CA PHE A 249 22.11 3.74 -15.80
C PHE A 249 21.50 5.13 -15.63
N ASP A 250 21.62 5.94 -16.66
CA ASP A 250 20.84 7.15 -16.81
C ASP A 250 19.40 6.78 -17.25
N ALA A 251 18.45 7.02 -16.38
CA ALA A 251 17.02 6.80 -16.65
C ALA A 251 16.28 8.11 -16.97
N SER A 252 17.01 9.17 -17.35
CA SER A 252 16.47 10.50 -17.57
C SER A 252 15.67 10.66 -18.87
N LEU A 253 15.65 9.64 -19.73
CA LEU A 253 15.09 9.68 -21.09
C LEU A 253 15.68 10.85 -21.92
N GLY A 254 17.02 10.90 -21.97
CA GLY A 254 17.77 11.92 -22.70
C GLY A 254 17.84 13.28 -21.97
N GLY A 255 17.88 13.28 -20.64
CA GLY A 255 17.98 14.48 -19.80
C GLY A 255 16.63 15.18 -19.55
N GLN A 256 15.51 14.52 -19.88
CA GLN A 256 14.18 15.10 -19.71
C GLN A 256 13.71 15.04 -18.25
N TYR A 257 14.03 13.95 -17.54
CA TYR A 257 13.57 13.69 -16.17
C TYR A 257 14.74 13.46 -15.21
N PRO A 258 14.64 13.85 -13.93
CA PRO A 258 15.72 13.71 -12.95
C PRO A 258 15.79 12.31 -12.36
N VAL A 259 15.88 11.26 -13.17
CA VAL A 259 15.77 9.85 -12.75
C VAL A 259 17.03 9.05 -13.08
N ILE A 260 17.43 8.18 -12.15
CA ILE A 260 18.53 7.23 -12.26
C ILE A 260 18.00 5.82 -12.03
N CYS A 261 18.57 4.84 -12.71
CA CYS A 261 18.34 3.41 -12.46
C CYS A 261 19.65 2.74 -12.04
N VAL A 262 19.59 1.92 -10.99
CA VAL A 262 20.72 1.06 -10.57
C VAL A 262 20.22 -0.38 -10.50
N VAL A 263 20.92 -1.28 -11.17
CA VAL A 263 20.58 -2.70 -11.24
C VAL A 263 21.61 -3.53 -10.53
N LEU A 264 21.18 -4.37 -9.61
CA LEU A 264 21.96 -5.40 -8.95
C LEU A 264 21.70 -6.75 -9.63
N PHE A 265 22.78 -7.44 -10.03
CA PHE A 265 22.70 -8.81 -10.52
C PHE A 265 23.11 -9.80 -9.44
N ASN A 266 22.43 -10.93 -9.39
CA ASN A 266 22.83 -12.08 -8.58
C ASN A 266 23.20 -13.25 -9.50
N PRO A 267 24.51 -13.41 -9.85
CA PRO A 267 24.96 -14.48 -10.75
C PRO A 267 24.75 -15.89 -10.18
N ALA A 268 24.58 -16.02 -8.85
CA ALA A 268 24.43 -17.32 -8.19
C ALA A 268 23.10 -18.01 -8.58
N ASN A 269 22.07 -17.22 -8.88
CA ASN A 269 20.75 -17.73 -9.27
C ASN A 269 20.22 -17.13 -10.59
N GLY A 270 20.99 -16.25 -11.24
CA GLY A 270 20.61 -15.63 -12.52
C GLY A 270 19.51 -14.57 -12.43
N THR A 271 19.33 -13.95 -11.27
CA THR A 271 18.29 -12.96 -11.02
C THR A 271 18.83 -11.54 -10.99
N CYS A 272 17.97 -10.53 -11.07
CA CYS A 272 18.33 -9.13 -10.92
C CYS A 272 17.27 -8.32 -10.16
N PHE A 273 17.68 -7.16 -9.67
CA PHE A 273 16.80 -6.18 -9.03
C PHE A 273 17.15 -4.79 -9.53
N ALA A 274 16.16 -4.09 -10.12
CA ALA A 274 16.32 -2.72 -10.57
C ALA A 274 15.67 -1.74 -9.59
N SER A 275 16.46 -0.80 -9.10
CA SER A 275 16.01 0.32 -8.30
C SER A 275 16.03 1.59 -9.13
N PHE A 276 15.02 2.43 -8.94
CA PHE A 276 14.94 3.75 -9.53
C PHE A 276 14.97 4.80 -8.42
N GLY A 277 15.46 5.98 -8.72
CA GLY A 277 15.49 7.09 -7.79
C GLY A 277 15.51 8.42 -8.52
N ALA A 278 14.76 9.38 -8.02
CA ALA A 278 14.66 10.70 -8.60
C ALA A 278 14.98 11.81 -7.61
N HIS A 279 15.66 12.84 -8.08
CA HIS A 279 15.89 14.11 -7.39
C HIS A 279 16.48 15.13 -8.37
N PRO A 280 16.19 16.45 -8.25
CA PRO A 280 16.83 17.48 -9.07
C PRO A 280 18.35 17.50 -9.02
N ASP A 281 18.97 17.13 -7.90
CA ASP A 281 20.42 16.91 -7.78
C ASP A 281 20.76 15.48 -8.17
N PHE A 282 21.66 15.31 -9.18
CA PHE A 282 22.09 14.01 -9.70
C PHE A 282 22.72 13.12 -8.62
N GLY A 283 23.54 13.69 -7.73
CA GLY A 283 24.20 12.94 -6.65
C GLY A 283 23.20 12.42 -5.63
N VAL A 284 22.19 13.21 -5.30
CA VAL A 284 21.09 12.79 -4.40
C VAL A 284 20.26 11.69 -5.06
N ALA A 285 19.92 11.83 -6.35
CA ALA A 285 19.19 10.79 -7.09
C ALA A 285 19.97 9.47 -7.09
N LEU A 286 21.28 9.51 -7.36
CA LEU A 286 22.14 8.32 -7.37
C LEU A 286 22.25 7.68 -5.98
N GLU A 287 22.46 8.47 -4.92
CA GLU A 287 22.52 7.98 -3.53
C GLU A 287 21.20 7.31 -3.12
N ARG A 288 20.08 7.95 -3.43
CA ARG A 288 18.73 7.39 -3.15
C ARG A 288 18.53 6.05 -3.85
N THR A 289 18.91 5.96 -5.12
CA THR A 289 18.74 4.74 -5.91
C THR A 289 19.55 3.58 -5.32
N VAL A 290 20.82 3.83 -4.91
CA VAL A 290 21.67 2.80 -4.29
C VAL A 290 21.17 2.41 -2.89
N THR A 291 20.72 3.37 -2.09
CA THR A 291 20.18 3.05 -0.77
C THR A 291 18.84 2.31 -0.85
N GLU A 292 18.04 2.53 -1.90
CA GLU A 292 16.79 1.81 -2.19
C GLU A 292 17.04 0.33 -2.46
N LEU A 293 18.09 -0.03 -3.19
CA LEU A 293 18.43 -1.44 -3.49
C LEU A 293 18.42 -2.34 -2.25
N LEU A 294 18.88 -1.78 -1.11
CA LEU A 294 19.11 -2.54 0.11
C LEU A 294 18.22 -2.10 1.28
N GLN A 295 17.19 -1.29 1.03
CA GLN A 295 16.26 -0.87 2.09
C GLN A 295 15.56 -2.08 2.70
N GLY A 296 15.79 -2.30 4.01
CA GLY A 296 15.19 -3.41 4.74
C GLY A 296 15.75 -4.80 4.38
N ARG A 297 16.83 -4.89 3.58
CA ARG A 297 17.42 -6.15 3.11
C ARG A 297 18.86 -6.30 3.60
N SER A 298 19.20 -7.50 4.02
CA SER A 298 20.60 -7.92 4.21
C SER A 298 21.12 -8.59 2.92
N LEU A 299 22.45 -8.76 2.80
CA LEU A 299 23.02 -9.44 1.64
C LEU A 299 22.54 -10.90 1.48
N LYS A 300 21.99 -11.49 2.53
CA LYS A 300 21.44 -12.86 2.52
C LYS A 300 20.02 -12.93 1.95
N ASP A 301 19.36 -11.78 1.85
CA ASP A 301 17.96 -11.67 1.41
C ASP A 301 17.87 -11.26 -0.09
N LEU A 302 19.01 -11.36 -0.84
CA LEU A 302 19.10 -10.97 -2.24
C LEU A 302 18.90 -12.14 -3.23
N ASP A 303 18.39 -13.27 -2.77
CA ASP A 303 18.11 -14.47 -3.59
C ASP A 303 16.64 -14.60 -4.02
N VAL A 304 15.80 -13.64 -3.64
CA VAL A 304 14.34 -13.67 -3.85
C VAL A 304 13.88 -12.97 -5.15
N PHE A 305 14.80 -12.40 -5.92
CA PHE A 305 14.47 -11.64 -7.13
C PHE A 305 14.16 -12.53 -8.32
N THR A 306 13.56 -11.95 -9.37
CA THR A 306 13.22 -12.62 -10.61
C THR A 306 14.38 -12.58 -11.62
N ALA A 307 14.43 -13.57 -12.52
CA ALA A 307 15.32 -13.53 -13.66
C ALA A 307 14.76 -12.57 -14.73
N PRO A 308 15.61 -11.81 -15.44
CA PRO A 308 15.16 -11.04 -16.60
C PRO A 308 14.60 -11.96 -17.68
N THR A 309 13.64 -11.48 -18.47
CA THR A 309 12.95 -12.26 -19.49
C THR A 309 13.02 -11.58 -20.87
N PHE A 310 12.72 -12.34 -21.93
CA PHE A 310 12.43 -11.84 -23.27
C PHE A 310 10.92 -11.90 -23.58
N ASP A 311 10.08 -12.21 -22.60
CA ASP A 311 8.65 -12.16 -22.75
C ASP A 311 8.16 -10.72 -22.61
N ASP A 312 7.98 -10.09 -23.77
CA ASP A 312 7.65 -8.67 -23.87
C ASP A 312 6.23 -8.36 -23.38
N GLU A 313 5.30 -9.31 -23.54
CA GLU A 313 3.92 -9.14 -23.12
C GLU A 313 3.83 -9.22 -21.59
N GLU A 314 4.52 -10.17 -20.96
CA GLU A 314 4.55 -10.33 -19.52
C GLU A 314 5.24 -9.13 -18.82
N VAL A 315 6.33 -8.60 -19.41
CA VAL A 315 7.02 -7.40 -18.87
C VAL A 315 6.14 -6.16 -18.90
N ALA A 316 5.35 -5.97 -19.98
CA ALA A 316 4.48 -4.82 -20.15
C ALA A 316 3.10 -4.97 -19.48
N ASP A 317 2.81 -6.15 -18.91
CA ASP A 317 1.54 -6.42 -18.26
C ASP A 317 1.30 -5.50 -17.05
N GLN A 318 0.07 -5.03 -16.89
CA GLN A 318 -0.32 -4.12 -15.81
C GLN A 318 0.01 -4.70 -14.43
N THR A 319 -0.21 -6.00 -14.21
CA THR A 319 0.10 -6.68 -12.95
C THR A 319 1.60 -6.64 -12.64
N ASN A 320 2.46 -6.73 -13.66
CA ASN A 320 3.91 -6.58 -13.49
C ASN A 320 4.28 -5.16 -13.10
N LEU A 321 3.68 -4.14 -13.71
CA LEU A 321 3.91 -2.73 -13.36
C LEU A 321 3.46 -2.41 -11.93
N GLU A 322 2.33 -2.97 -11.49
CA GLU A 322 1.85 -2.89 -10.11
C GLU A 322 2.80 -3.58 -9.11
N THR A 323 3.34 -4.75 -9.47
CA THR A 323 4.37 -5.43 -8.66
C THR A 323 5.60 -4.55 -8.49
N HIS A 324 6.03 -3.85 -9.55
CA HIS A 324 7.10 -2.86 -9.47
C HIS A 324 6.77 -1.65 -8.57
N PHE A 325 5.51 -1.30 -8.45
CA PHE A 325 5.07 -0.28 -7.49
C PHE A 325 5.13 -0.81 -6.05
N ILE A 326 4.66 -2.02 -5.80
CA ILE A 326 4.51 -2.61 -4.46
C ILE A 326 5.89 -2.81 -3.79
N ASP A 327 6.82 -3.49 -4.47
CA ASP A 327 8.11 -3.87 -3.87
C ASP A 327 9.30 -3.89 -4.85
N SER A 328 9.11 -3.45 -6.08
CA SER A 328 10.09 -3.43 -7.18
C SER A 328 10.62 -4.81 -7.60
N SER A 329 9.94 -5.91 -7.24
CA SER A 329 10.35 -7.29 -7.57
C SER A 329 9.81 -7.79 -8.92
N GLY A 330 9.11 -6.96 -9.69
CA GLY A 330 8.55 -7.31 -10.98
C GLY A 330 9.60 -7.73 -12.01
N LEU A 331 9.13 -8.30 -13.11
CA LEU A 331 9.93 -8.76 -14.24
C LEU A 331 10.56 -7.59 -15.00
N ILE A 332 11.77 -7.78 -15.48
CA ILE A 332 12.52 -6.82 -16.29
C ILE A 332 12.93 -7.50 -17.60
N SER A 333 12.84 -6.75 -18.71
CA SER A 333 13.33 -7.23 -19.99
C SER A 333 14.84 -7.23 -20.08
N TRP A 334 15.43 -8.26 -20.73
CA TRP A 334 16.84 -8.23 -21.11
C TRP A 334 17.19 -7.05 -22.03
N ASP A 335 16.20 -6.45 -22.69
CA ASP A 335 16.38 -5.29 -23.57
C ASP A 335 16.91 -4.06 -22.83
N LEU A 336 16.63 -3.95 -21.53
CA LEU A 336 17.18 -2.89 -20.68
C LEU A 336 18.73 -2.84 -20.73
N PHE A 337 19.38 -3.99 -20.95
CA PHE A 337 20.82 -4.19 -20.85
C PHE A 337 21.52 -4.29 -22.23
N LYS A 338 20.85 -3.89 -23.32
CA LYS A 338 21.48 -3.85 -24.64
C LYS A 338 22.72 -2.96 -24.62
N GLN A 339 23.73 -3.33 -25.39
CA GLN A 339 24.95 -2.52 -25.52
C GLN A 339 24.66 -1.17 -26.18
N ASP A 340 23.79 -1.17 -27.19
CA ASP A 340 23.34 0.05 -27.87
C ASP A 340 22.09 0.57 -27.14
N ALA A 341 22.27 1.65 -26.40
CA ALA A 341 21.16 2.31 -25.69
C ALA A 341 20.26 3.09 -26.66
N ASP A 342 19.00 3.27 -26.29
CA ASP A 342 18.01 3.97 -27.13
C ASP A 342 18.23 5.50 -27.16
N TYR A 343 19.07 6.03 -26.29
CA TYR A 343 19.46 7.44 -26.25
C TYR A 343 20.85 7.61 -25.64
N ASP A 344 21.46 8.79 -25.87
CA ASP A 344 22.78 9.12 -25.33
C ASP A 344 22.70 9.49 -23.84
N PHE A 345 23.77 9.17 -23.08
CA PHE A 345 23.90 9.60 -21.69
C PHE A 345 23.82 11.12 -21.58
N ALA A 346 22.99 11.60 -20.63
CA ALA A 346 22.86 13.00 -20.29
C ALA A 346 23.41 13.27 -18.88
N ASP A 347 24.42 14.13 -18.77
CA ASP A 347 24.93 14.62 -17.47
C ASP A 347 24.05 15.78 -16.99
N TRP A 348 22.83 15.45 -16.61
CA TRP A 348 21.82 16.42 -16.21
C TRP A 348 22.04 16.93 -14.78
N GLN A 349 21.62 18.17 -14.53
CA GLN A 349 21.63 18.79 -13.21
C GLN A 349 20.54 19.86 -13.13
N PHE A 350 19.55 19.63 -12.27
CA PHE A 350 18.42 20.53 -12.05
C PHE A 350 18.42 21.14 -10.64
N ARG A 351 19.52 20.97 -9.90
CA ARG A 351 19.62 21.42 -8.50
C ARG A 351 19.57 22.94 -8.37
N GLY A 352 18.98 23.37 -7.25
CA GLY A 352 18.94 24.76 -6.83
C GLY A 352 18.55 24.84 -5.35
N THR A 353 17.97 25.95 -4.94
CA THR A 353 17.16 26.00 -3.72
C THR A 353 15.89 25.15 -3.93
N THR A 354 15.24 24.71 -2.86
CA THR A 354 14.00 23.93 -2.98
C THR A 354 12.88 24.69 -3.71
N GLU A 355 12.89 26.03 -3.71
CA GLU A 355 11.99 26.87 -4.49
C GLU A 355 12.30 26.81 -6.00
N GLU A 356 13.59 26.90 -6.37
CA GLU A 356 14.05 26.80 -7.75
C GLU A 356 13.81 25.38 -8.29
N GLU A 357 14.09 24.35 -7.48
CA GLU A 357 13.82 22.94 -7.82
C GLU A 357 12.33 22.70 -8.05
N PHE A 358 11.47 23.18 -7.16
CA PHE A 358 10.02 23.12 -7.34
C PHE A 358 9.57 23.77 -8.64
N THR A 359 10.07 24.99 -8.93
CA THR A 359 9.73 25.72 -10.16
C THR A 359 10.18 24.94 -11.40
N THR A 360 11.37 24.34 -11.36
CA THR A 360 11.92 23.54 -12.46
C THR A 360 11.08 22.29 -12.73
N LEU A 361 10.74 21.53 -11.69
CA LEU A 361 9.92 20.32 -11.83
C LEU A 361 8.51 20.66 -12.33
N MET A 362 7.89 21.74 -11.82
CA MET A 362 6.58 22.19 -12.30
C MET A 362 6.61 22.59 -13.78
N ALA A 363 7.70 23.20 -14.25
CA ALA A 363 7.85 23.52 -15.67
C ALA A 363 7.95 22.27 -16.56
N GLN A 364 8.55 21.18 -16.05
CA GLN A 364 8.61 19.89 -16.76
C GLN A 364 7.20 19.25 -16.89
N PHE A 365 6.38 19.28 -15.83
CA PHE A 365 4.98 18.82 -15.92
C PHE A 365 4.15 19.67 -16.88
N ALA A 366 4.29 20.98 -16.84
CA ALA A 366 3.60 21.87 -17.78
C ALA A 366 4.01 21.60 -19.24
N ALA A 367 5.31 21.35 -19.49
CA ALA A 367 5.82 21.01 -20.82
C ALA A 367 5.29 19.66 -21.34
N SER A 368 4.98 18.72 -20.46
CA SER A 368 4.38 17.44 -20.81
C SER A 368 2.85 17.51 -21.02
N GLY A 369 2.22 18.67 -20.75
CA GLY A 369 0.79 18.89 -20.93
C GLY A 369 -0.11 18.33 -19.84
N HIS A 370 0.46 17.94 -18.68
CA HIS A 370 -0.30 17.40 -17.56
C HIS A 370 -0.67 18.48 -16.54
N GLU A 371 -1.87 18.41 -16.01
CA GLU A 371 -2.32 19.21 -14.87
C GLU A 371 -1.82 18.63 -13.56
N VAL A 372 -1.44 19.49 -12.63
CA VAL A 372 -0.96 19.12 -11.30
C VAL A 372 -1.92 19.64 -10.23
N TYR A 373 -2.34 18.76 -9.33
CA TYR A 373 -3.23 19.07 -8.21
C TYR A 373 -2.48 18.78 -6.91
N ILE A 374 -2.42 19.78 -6.00
CA ILE A 374 -1.70 19.66 -4.73
C ILE A 374 -2.65 19.93 -3.56
N ALA A 375 -2.66 19.01 -2.58
CA ALA A 375 -3.17 19.24 -1.24
C ALA A 375 -1.98 19.37 -0.27
N ASP A 376 -1.93 20.49 0.46
CA ASP A 376 -0.91 20.74 1.48
C ASP A 376 -1.47 20.50 2.88
N TYR A 377 -0.67 19.91 3.76
CA TYR A 377 -1.03 19.57 5.13
C TYR A 377 -0.01 20.14 6.12
N GLU A 378 -0.49 20.94 7.10
CA GLU A 378 0.34 21.54 8.13
C GLU A 378 -0.15 21.21 9.56
N HIS A 379 -1.28 20.51 9.65
CA HIS A 379 -2.00 20.26 10.90
C HIS A 379 -1.24 19.45 11.96
N LEU A 380 -0.17 18.75 11.58
CA LEU A 380 0.70 18.03 12.51
C LEU A 380 1.98 18.82 12.90
N GLY A 381 2.13 20.06 12.39
CA GLY A 381 3.30 20.92 12.63
C GLY A 381 4.55 20.51 11.86
N VAL A 382 4.38 19.71 10.82
CA VAL A 382 5.36 19.35 9.78
C VAL A 382 4.66 19.51 8.45
N TYR A 383 5.36 20.04 7.45
CA TYR A 383 4.78 20.15 6.11
C TYR A 383 4.69 18.80 5.45
N ALA A 384 3.53 18.49 4.95
CA ALA A 384 3.28 17.34 4.08
C ALA A 384 2.38 17.76 2.93
N CYS A 385 2.42 17.00 1.84
CA CYS A 385 1.52 17.20 0.73
C CYS A 385 1.12 15.88 0.07
N ARG A 386 0.08 15.95 -0.72
CA ARG A 386 -0.31 14.93 -1.69
C ARG A 386 -0.44 15.59 -3.05
N ILE A 387 0.24 15.01 -4.05
CA ILE A 387 0.30 15.53 -5.41
C ILE A 387 -0.33 14.51 -6.34
N LEU A 388 -1.30 14.95 -7.14
CA LEU A 388 -1.93 14.15 -8.17
C LEU A 388 -1.62 14.74 -9.54
N VAL A 389 -1.18 13.90 -10.45
CA VAL A 389 -0.91 14.23 -11.85
C VAL A 389 -1.55 13.15 -12.71
N PRO A 390 -2.83 13.32 -13.09
CA PRO A 390 -3.56 12.33 -13.87
C PRO A 390 -2.81 11.96 -15.16
N GLY A 391 -2.66 10.66 -15.41
CA GLY A 391 -1.87 10.13 -16.51
C GLY A 391 -0.36 9.99 -16.25
N MET A 392 0.12 10.42 -15.06
CA MET A 392 1.53 10.23 -14.66
C MET A 392 1.68 9.64 -13.26
N SER A 393 0.79 9.97 -12.33
CA SER A 393 0.91 9.53 -10.94
C SER A 393 -0.04 8.40 -10.58
N ASP A 394 -0.90 7.98 -11.48
CA ASP A 394 -1.80 6.84 -11.31
C ASP A 394 -0.98 5.55 -11.18
N ILE A 395 -1.36 4.70 -10.25
CA ILE A 395 -0.78 3.37 -10.04
C ILE A 395 -1.67 2.30 -10.66
N TYR A 396 -2.98 2.42 -10.42
CA TYR A 396 -3.97 1.55 -11.03
C TYR A 396 -4.61 2.24 -12.25
N PRO A 397 -5.04 1.48 -13.26
CA PRO A 397 -5.72 2.05 -14.42
C PRO A 397 -7.07 2.64 -14.03
N VAL A 398 -7.56 3.59 -14.85
CA VAL A 398 -8.83 4.29 -14.59
C VAL A 398 -10.02 3.31 -14.56
N GLU A 399 -9.94 2.22 -15.29
CA GLU A 399 -10.92 1.13 -15.30
C GLU A 399 -11.12 0.50 -13.91
N ASP A 400 -10.08 0.52 -13.07
CA ASP A 400 -10.10 0.00 -11.71
C ASP A 400 -10.43 1.05 -10.65
N LEU A 401 -10.88 2.23 -11.07
CA LEU A 401 -11.12 3.40 -10.21
C LEU A 401 -11.93 3.09 -8.94
N HIS A 402 -12.87 2.15 -9.01
CA HIS A 402 -13.72 1.74 -7.88
C HIS A 402 -13.59 0.25 -7.53
N MET A 403 -12.89 -0.56 -8.33
CA MET A 403 -12.88 -2.03 -8.19
C MET A 403 -11.82 -2.57 -7.22
N ALA A 404 -10.70 -1.88 -7.06
CA ALA A 404 -9.54 -2.38 -6.31
C ALA A 404 -9.51 -1.95 -4.82
N ASN A 405 -10.53 -1.26 -4.34
CA ASN A 405 -10.57 -0.75 -2.97
C ASN A 405 -10.74 -1.86 -1.93
N ASN A 406 -10.02 -1.73 -0.82
CA ASN A 406 -10.36 -2.44 0.41
C ASN A 406 -11.69 -1.94 0.99
N ALA A 407 -12.29 -2.74 1.87
CA ALA A 407 -13.56 -2.43 2.54
C ALA A 407 -14.79 -2.34 1.60
N MET A 408 -14.76 -2.92 0.41
CA MET A 408 -15.91 -2.94 -0.50
C MET A 408 -17.13 -3.69 0.05
N GLY A 409 -16.93 -4.62 0.98
CA GLY A 409 -18.00 -5.42 1.58
C GLY A 409 -18.75 -4.70 2.71
N ILE A 410 -19.08 -3.42 2.55
CA ILE A 410 -19.79 -2.60 3.55
C ILE A 410 -21.06 -3.30 4.00
N HIS A 411 -21.90 -3.66 3.04
CA HIS A 411 -23.21 -4.29 3.24
C HIS A 411 -23.13 -5.73 3.79
N LEU A 412 -21.97 -6.38 3.67
CA LEU A 412 -21.70 -7.73 4.19
C LEU A 412 -21.13 -7.72 5.60
N ARG A 413 -20.55 -6.60 6.05
CA ARG A 413 -19.72 -6.52 7.26
C ARG A 413 -20.45 -7.03 8.50
N GLU A 414 -21.62 -6.49 8.82
CA GLU A 414 -22.39 -6.88 10.00
C GLU A 414 -22.72 -8.37 9.98
N THR A 415 -23.23 -8.85 8.86
CA THR A 415 -23.63 -10.25 8.68
C THR A 415 -22.45 -11.20 8.84
N ILE A 416 -21.33 -10.92 8.16
CA ILE A 416 -20.14 -11.79 8.19
C ILE A 416 -19.52 -11.80 9.59
N LEU A 417 -19.41 -10.66 10.27
CA LEU A 417 -18.86 -10.58 11.62
C LEU A 417 -19.69 -11.31 12.67
N ALA A 418 -20.98 -11.41 12.46
CA ALA A 418 -21.90 -12.13 13.37
C ALA A 418 -21.89 -13.66 13.15
N LEU A 419 -21.37 -14.18 12.02
CA LEU A 419 -21.46 -15.60 11.64
C LEU A 419 -21.04 -16.59 12.75
N PRO A 420 -19.93 -16.40 13.49
CA PRO A 420 -19.48 -17.41 14.48
C PRO A 420 -20.49 -17.65 15.60
N GLU A 421 -21.33 -16.70 15.94
CA GLU A 421 -22.38 -16.81 16.97
C GLU A 421 -23.79 -16.74 16.40
N SER A 422 -23.94 -16.61 15.08
CA SER A 422 -25.23 -16.52 14.40
C SER A 422 -26.01 -17.84 14.53
N ARG A 423 -27.31 -17.70 14.44
CA ARG A 423 -28.28 -18.83 14.39
C ARG A 423 -29.22 -18.62 13.21
N TYR A 424 -28.63 -18.32 12.06
CA TYR A 424 -29.39 -18.14 10.83
C TYR A 424 -29.97 -19.48 10.38
N ARG A 425 -31.00 -19.44 9.52
CA ARG A 425 -31.52 -20.64 8.87
C ARG A 425 -30.48 -21.11 7.82
N GLN A 426 -30.52 -22.39 7.50
CA GLN A 426 -29.66 -22.97 6.47
C GLN A 426 -29.70 -22.20 5.15
N GLU A 427 -30.90 -21.79 4.76
CA GLU A 427 -31.15 -20.99 3.55
C GLU A 427 -30.43 -19.63 3.57
N ASP A 428 -30.31 -18.99 4.73
CA ASP A 428 -29.68 -17.67 4.85
C ASP A 428 -28.17 -17.77 4.64
N TYR A 429 -27.52 -18.87 5.12
CA TYR A 429 -26.09 -19.13 4.85
C TYR A 429 -25.84 -19.41 3.37
N LEU A 430 -26.68 -20.20 2.71
CA LEU A 430 -26.56 -20.47 1.28
C LEU A 430 -26.83 -19.22 0.44
N SER A 431 -27.74 -18.36 0.88
CA SER A 431 -27.99 -17.06 0.23
C SER A 431 -26.76 -16.15 0.30
N LEU A 432 -26.07 -16.10 1.46
CA LEU A 432 -24.85 -15.33 1.59
C LEU A 432 -23.71 -15.90 0.71
N LEU A 433 -23.61 -17.23 0.62
CA LEU A 433 -22.65 -17.88 -0.28
C LEU A 433 -22.94 -17.50 -1.74
N ALA A 434 -24.19 -17.59 -2.18
CA ALA A 434 -24.60 -17.20 -3.53
C ALA A 434 -24.35 -15.70 -3.80
N GLN A 435 -24.57 -14.84 -2.80
CA GLN A 435 -24.29 -13.40 -2.92
C GLN A 435 -22.80 -13.14 -3.14
N LEU A 436 -21.90 -13.82 -2.42
CA LEU A 436 -20.45 -13.69 -2.63
C LEU A 436 -20.02 -14.13 -4.04
N ASP A 437 -20.69 -15.14 -4.60
CA ASP A 437 -20.46 -15.58 -5.98
C ASP A 437 -21.01 -14.57 -7.01
N GLU A 438 -22.22 -14.05 -6.80
CA GLU A 438 -22.87 -13.10 -7.70
C GLU A 438 -22.14 -11.74 -7.75
N GLU A 439 -21.58 -11.29 -6.64
CA GLU A 439 -20.79 -10.07 -6.56
C GLU A 439 -19.39 -10.22 -7.19
N GLY A 440 -18.98 -11.45 -7.54
CA GLY A 440 -17.75 -11.71 -8.27
C GLY A 440 -16.47 -11.46 -7.49
N HIS A 441 -16.51 -11.51 -6.15
CA HIS A 441 -15.32 -11.38 -5.33
C HIS A 441 -14.35 -12.53 -5.58
N ASP A 442 -13.06 -12.20 -5.72
CA ASP A 442 -12.00 -13.20 -5.87
C ASP A 442 -11.87 -14.05 -4.61
N ASP A 443 -11.92 -15.38 -4.78
CA ASP A 443 -11.83 -16.37 -3.70
C ASP A 443 -10.51 -16.30 -2.90
N PHE A 444 -9.46 -15.75 -3.49
CA PHE A 444 -8.17 -15.51 -2.82
C PHE A 444 -8.16 -14.26 -1.95
N THR A 445 -9.11 -13.34 -2.13
CA THR A 445 -9.23 -12.12 -1.33
C THR A 445 -9.44 -12.48 0.14
N ARG A 446 -8.72 -11.80 1.02
CA ARG A 446 -8.91 -11.98 2.47
C ARG A 446 -10.19 -11.27 2.92
N VAL A 447 -11.01 -11.99 3.67
CA VAL A 447 -12.27 -11.45 4.20
C VAL A 447 -12.05 -10.17 5.00
N ARG A 448 -10.94 -10.07 5.76
CA ARG A 448 -10.58 -8.85 6.48
C ARG A 448 -10.38 -7.64 5.57
N GLU A 449 -9.86 -7.84 4.36
CA GLU A 449 -9.65 -6.79 3.36
C GLU A 449 -11.00 -6.36 2.78
N LEU A 450 -11.84 -7.32 2.41
CA LEU A 450 -13.21 -7.05 1.97
C LEU A 450 -14.01 -6.23 3.01
N LEU A 451 -13.81 -6.49 4.30
CA LEU A 451 -14.55 -5.82 5.39
C LEU A 451 -13.82 -4.58 5.95
N GLY A 452 -12.59 -4.31 5.54
CA GLY A 452 -11.78 -3.20 6.06
C GLY A 452 -11.35 -3.38 7.53
N ILE A 453 -10.92 -4.59 7.94
CA ILE A 453 -10.64 -4.92 9.34
C ILE A 453 -9.16 -5.20 9.57
N ALA A 454 -8.57 -4.57 10.60
CA ALA A 454 -7.25 -4.92 11.11
C ALA A 454 -7.35 -6.10 12.09
N ALA A 455 -7.24 -7.32 11.59
CA ALA A 455 -7.16 -8.52 12.39
C ALA A 455 -5.72 -8.78 12.86
N GLY A 456 -5.52 -9.03 14.15
CA GLY A 456 -4.20 -9.41 14.70
C GLY A 456 -3.73 -10.77 14.14
N LYS A 457 -2.41 -10.99 14.13
CA LYS A 457 -1.79 -12.19 13.54
C LYS A 457 -2.31 -13.52 14.10
N ASP A 458 -2.69 -13.54 15.38
CA ASP A 458 -3.18 -14.73 16.07
C ASP A 458 -4.69 -14.94 15.94
N ASN A 459 -5.38 -14.10 15.17
CA ASN A 459 -6.82 -14.18 14.94
C ASN A 459 -7.11 -14.92 13.64
N GLY A 460 -8.07 -15.85 13.64
CA GLY A 460 -8.46 -16.61 12.45
C GLY A 460 -8.86 -15.74 11.25
N TRP A 461 -9.43 -14.58 11.49
CA TRP A 461 -9.76 -13.59 10.46
C TRP A 461 -8.54 -13.06 9.69
N SER A 462 -7.33 -13.13 10.27
CA SER A 462 -6.12 -12.58 9.62
C SER A 462 -5.75 -13.28 8.32
N THR A 463 -6.08 -14.57 8.20
CA THR A 463 -5.74 -15.43 7.05
C THR A 463 -6.96 -16.01 6.34
N LEU A 464 -8.18 -15.75 6.84
CA LEU A 464 -9.41 -16.21 6.22
C LEU A 464 -9.57 -15.61 4.83
N ARG A 465 -9.72 -16.46 3.81
CA ARG A 465 -10.04 -16.07 2.44
C ARG A 465 -11.51 -16.34 2.12
N ILE A 466 -12.03 -15.70 1.08
CA ILE A 466 -13.44 -15.84 0.67
C ILE A 466 -13.77 -17.31 0.34
N GLY A 467 -12.90 -18.02 -0.41
CA GLY A 467 -13.12 -19.43 -0.70
C GLY A 467 -13.18 -20.31 0.56
N GLU A 468 -12.38 -20.01 1.58
CA GLU A 468 -12.46 -20.70 2.87
C GLU A 468 -13.78 -20.34 3.61
N LEU A 469 -14.20 -19.09 3.59
CA LEU A 469 -15.49 -18.67 4.15
C LEU A 469 -16.67 -19.41 3.47
N LYS A 470 -16.61 -19.57 2.14
CA LYS A 470 -17.61 -20.34 1.38
C LYS A 470 -17.72 -21.80 1.87
N SER A 471 -16.60 -22.44 2.23
CA SER A 471 -16.64 -23.78 2.83
C SER A 471 -17.42 -23.81 4.15
N MET A 472 -17.23 -22.79 4.99
CA MET A 472 -17.93 -22.66 6.28
C MET A 472 -19.42 -22.37 6.09
N LEU A 473 -19.78 -21.54 5.12
CA LEU A 473 -21.15 -21.22 4.77
C LEU A 473 -21.91 -22.43 4.21
N ALA A 474 -21.28 -23.19 3.32
CA ALA A 474 -21.85 -24.43 2.79
C ALA A 474 -22.14 -25.47 3.89
N LEU A 475 -21.21 -25.63 4.84
CA LEU A 475 -21.43 -26.49 6.02
C LEU A 475 -22.60 -26.00 6.87
N ALA A 476 -22.65 -24.71 7.18
CA ALA A 476 -23.72 -24.13 7.97
C ALA A 476 -25.08 -24.22 7.25
N GLY A 477 -25.07 -24.14 5.93
CA GLY A 477 -26.23 -24.33 5.05
C GLY A 477 -26.63 -25.79 4.85
N GLY A 478 -25.81 -26.76 5.29
CA GLY A 478 -26.08 -28.18 5.16
C GLY A 478 -25.86 -28.74 3.74
N ASP A 479 -25.21 -27.99 2.86
CA ASP A 479 -24.83 -28.44 1.51
C ASP A 479 -23.45 -29.11 1.55
N THR A 480 -23.47 -30.44 1.71
CA THR A 480 -22.24 -31.25 1.84
C THR A 480 -21.44 -31.33 0.55
N ASP A 481 -22.06 -31.21 -0.61
CA ASP A 481 -21.37 -31.28 -1.90
C ASP A 481 -20.57 -30.00 -2.15
N GLN A 482 -21.20 -28.83 -1.96
CA GLN A 482 -20.49 -27.55 -2.02
C GLN A 482 -19.42 -27.44 -0.92
N ALA A 483 -19.73 -27.92 0.29
CA ALA A 483 -18.76 -27.92 1.39
C ALA A 483 -17.51 -28.74 1.04
N LEU A 484 -17.67 -29.91 0.42
CA LEU A 484 -16.55 -30.74 -0.03
C LEU A 484 -15.68 -29.99 -1.06
N ALA A 485 -16.31 -29.41 -2.09
CA ALA A 485 -15.59 -28.68 -3.12
C ALA A 485 -14.77 -27.50 -2.55
N TRP A 486 -15.38 -26.70 -1.65
CA TRP A 486 -14.68 -25.56 -1.03
C TRP A 486 -13.65 -25.97 0.02
N VAL A 487 -13.81 -27.13 0.67
CA VAL A 487 -12.78 -27.68 1.55
C VAL A 487 -11.57 -28.17 0.75
N GLU A 488 -11.76 -28.78 -0.42
CA GLU A 488 -10.69 -29.13 -1.37
C GLU A 488 -9.97 -27.87 -1.85
N TRP A 489 -10.71 -26.86 -2.30
CA TRP A 489 -10.13 -25.57 -2.65
C TRP A 489 -9.27 -24.98 -1.52
N THR A 490 -9.77 -25.02 -0.28
CA THR A 490 -9.04 -24.52 0.90
C THR A 490 -7.74 -25.27 1.14
N GLN A 491 -7.71 -26.60 0.97
CA GLN A 491 -6.51 -27.39 1.12
C GLN A 491 -5.48 -27.15 0.02
N ASP A 492 -5.94 -26.97 -1.22
CA ASP A 492 -5.06 -26.79 -2.36
C ASP A 492 -4.45 -25.38 -2.40
N PHE A 493 -5.22 -24.37 -2.11
CA PHE A 493 -4.81 -22.97 -2.29
C PHE A 493 -4.45 -22.21 -1.00
N ASN A 494 -4.89 -22.68 0.18
CA ASN A 494 -4.59 -22.03 1.46
C ASN A 494 -3.53 -22.73 2.30
N ALA A 495 -2.93 -23.81 1.83
CA ALA A 495 -1.97 -24.62 2.61
C ALA A 495 -0.83 -23.78 3.24
N SER A 496 -0.36 -22.75 2.53
CA SER A 496 0.75 -21.88 2.99
C SER A 496 0.34 -20.87 4.08
N VAL A 497 -0.95 -20.58 4.24
CA VAL A 497 -1.46 -19.57 5.18
C VAL A 497 -2.21 -20.17 6.36
N LEU A 498 -2.57 -21.45 6.30
CA LEU A 498 -3.24 -22.16 7.39
C LEU A 498 -2.26 -22.48 8.52
N SER A 499 -2.68 -22.23 9.77
CA SER A 499 -1.97 -22.79 10.92
C SER A 499 -2.04 -24.33 10.89
N ALA A 500 -1.07 -25.00 11.56
CA ALA A 500 -1.05 -26.45 11.63
C ALA A 500 -2.37 -27.05 12.18
N ALA A 501 -3.00 -26.37 13.13
CA ALA A 501 -4.29 -26.76 13.70
C ALA A 501 -5.43 -26.67 12.68
N ARG A 502 -5.52 -25.55 11.92
CA ARG A 502 -6.54 -25.39 10.86
C ARG A 502 -6.31 -26.36 9.71
N ALA A 503 -5.05 -26.56 9.28
CA ALA A 503 -4.73 -27.54 8.25
C ALA A 503 -5.13 -28.96 8.67
N ASN A 504 -4.93 -29.34 9.94
CA ASN A 504 -5.35 -30.63 10.46
C ASN A 504 -6.88 -30.75 10.53
N TYR A 505 -7.57 -29.70 10.92
CA TYR A 505 -9.03 -29.62 10.93
C TYR A 505 -9.62 -29.84 9.53
N TYR A 506 -9.11 -29.14 8.51
CA TYR A 506 -9.61 -29.30 7.14
C TYR A 506 -9.33 -30.68 6.56
N ARG A 507 -8.19 -31.32 6.89
CA ARG A 507 -7.93 -32.71 6.50
C ARG A 507 -8.92 -33.68 7.13
N CYS A 508 -9.24 -33.48 8.39
CA CYS A 508 -10.24 -34.30 9.09
C CYS A 508 -11.64 -34.10 8.50
N LEU A 509 -12.04 -32.85 8.30
CA LEU A 509 -13.33 -32.48 7.72
C LEU A 509 -13.49 -33.02 6.30
N HIS A 510 -12.46 -32.89 5.45
CA HIS A 510 -12.45 -33.47 4.12
C HIS A 510 -12.70 -34.98 4.14
N THR A 511 -11.98 -35.70 5.02
CA THR A 511 -12.19 -37.14 5.17
C THR A 511 -13.61 -37.50 5.61
N LEU A 512 -14.20 -36.72 6.50
CA LEU A 512 -15.58 -36.90 6.93
C LEU A 512 -16.58 -36.62 5.80
N LEU A 513 -16.37 -35.54 5.05
CA LEU A 513 -17.21 -35.18 3.90
C LEU A 513 -17.16 -36.27 2.82
N LEU A 514 -15.98 -36.79 2.49
CA LEU A 514 -15.86 -37.92 1.57
C LEU A 514 -16.65 -39.16 2.07
N LEU A 515 -16.63 -39.42 3.38
CA LEU A 515 -17.38 -40.51 3.96
C LEU A 515 -18.90 -40.32 3.83
N THR A 516 -19.39 -39.06 3.85
CA THR A 516 -20.83 -38.79 3.62
C THR A 516 -21.29 -39.12 2.20
N GLN A 517 -20.36 -39.14 1.22
CA GLN A 517 -20.63 -39.53 -0.17
C GLN A 517 -20.75 -41.06 -0.34
N GLU A 518 -20.47 -41.82 0.70
CA GLU A 518 -20.44 -43.32 0.70
C GLU A 518 -21.55 -43.86 1.60
N PRO A 519 -22.82 -43.83 1.21
CA PRO A 519 -23.97 -44.15 2.08
C PRO A 519 -23.96 -45.63 2.59
N GLU A 520 -23.23 -46.49 1.92
CA GLU A 520 -23.08 -47.92 2.32
C GLU A 520 -22.11 -48.09 3.50
N ARG A 521 -21.37 -47.02 3.89
CA ARG A 521 -20.37 -47.07 4.96
C ARG A 521 -20.93 -46.55 6.28
N ASP A 522 -20.80 -47.31 7.33
CA ASP A 522 -21.17 -46.90 8.70
C ASP A 522 -20.06 -46.02 9.28
N THR A 523 -20.33 -44.71 9.41
CA THR A 523 -19.40 -43.68 9.90
C THR A 523 -18.78 -44.07 11.26
N GLU A 524 -19.58 -44.64 12.18
CA GLU A 524 -19.13 -45.00 13.53
C GLU A 524 -17.94 -45.98 13.54
N GLN A 525 -17.82 -46.82 12.52
CA GLN A 525 -16.73 -47.79 12.38
C GLN A 525 -15.35 -47.10 12.14
N TYR A 526 -15.33 -45.89 11.63
CA TYR A 526 -14.10 -45.17 11.25
C TYR A 526 -13.64 -44.18 12.33
N LEU A 527 -14.52 -43.68 13.19
CA LEU A 527 -14.22 -42.65 14.19
C LEU A 527 -13.01 -43.00 15.09
N PRO A 528 -12.79 -44.25 15.57
CA PRO A 528 -11.61 -44.55 16.35
C PRO A 528 -10.29 -44.38 15.59
N ALA A 529 -10.28 -44.64 14.27
CA ALA A 529 -9.11 -44.44 13.42
C ALA A 529 -8.88 -42.93 13.17
N PHE A 530 -9.94 -42.17 12.90
CA PHE A 530 -9.86 -40.71 12.70
C PHE A 530 -9.39 -40.01 13.98
N ALA A 531 -9.87 -40.41 15.15
CA ALA A 531 -9.39 -39.89 16.42
C ALA A 531 -7.88 -40.08 16.63
N ARG A 532 -7.33 -41.24 16.18
CA ARG A 532 -5.88 -41.49 16.25
C ARG A 532 -5.09 -40.72 15.21
N MET A 533 -5.66 -40.46 14.02
CA MET A 533 -5.01 -39.75 12.92
C MET A 533 -4.98 -38.26 13.14
N TYR A 534 -6.11 -37.66 13.49
CA TYR A 534 -6.32 -36.22 13.55
C TYR A 534 -6.34 -35.64 14.96
N GLY A 535 -6.50 -36.49 15.97
CA GLY A 535 -6.74 -36.13 17.38
C GLY A 535 -8.23 -36.01 17.70
N GLN A 536 -8.59 -36.35 18.95
CA GLN A 536 -10.00 -36.40 19.38
C GLN A 536 -10.68 -35.00 19.32
N GLU A 537 -9.96 -33.95 19.70
CA GLU A 537 -10.51 -32.58 19.69
C GLU A 537 -10.79 -32.12 18.26
N THR A 538 -9.88 -32.36 17.33
CA THR A 538 -10.05 -32.04 15.91
C THR A 538 -11.23 -32.81 15.31
N LEU A 539 -11.32 -34.09 15.60
CA LEU A 539 -12.42 -34.96 15.14
C LEU A 539 -13.78 -34.44 15.66
N ASN A 540 -13.85 -34.09 16.95
CA ASN A 540 -15.08 -33.55 17.53
C ASN A 540 -15.48 -32.23 16.86
N ALA A 541 -14.53 -31.32 16.63
CA ALA A 541 -14.78 -30.05 15.96
C ALA A 541 -15.28 -30.26 14.52
N ALA A 542 -14.68 -31.18 13.77
CA ALA A 542 -15.10 -31.49 12.41
C ALA A 542 -16.48 -32.18 12.35
N LEU A 543 -16.80 -33.07 13.31
CA LEU A 543 -18.12 -33.65 13.44
C LEU A 543 -19.20 -32.62 13.82
N ASP A 544 -18.88 -31.69 14.72
CA ASP A 544 -19.78 -30.61 15.07
C ASP A 544 -20.10 -29.75 13.83
N ALA A 545 -19.09 -29.39 13.05
CA ALA A 545 -19.26 -28.62 11.82
C ALA A 545 -20.10 -29.37 10.77
N LEU A 546 -19.85 -30.65 10.56
CA LEU A 546 -20.62 -31.52 9.67
C LEU A 546 -22.10 -31.63 10.09
N ASN A 547 -22.38 -31.52 11.38
CA ASN A 547 -23.74 -31.49 11.94
C ASN A 547 -24.34 -30.07 12.02
N GLY A 548 -23.75 -29.10 11.33
CA GLY A 548 -24.21 -27.69 11.32
C GLY A 548 -23.96 -26.94 12.62
N LYS A 549 -23.02 -27.42 13.46
CA LYS A 549 -22.64 -26.76 14.71
C LYS A 549 -21.22 -26.25 14.61
N ASN A 550 -20.96 -25.01 15.12
CA ASN A 550 -19.62 -24.45 15.15
C ASN A 550 -18.90 -24.48 13.78
N CYS A 551 -19.62 -24.22 12.69
CA CYS A 551 -19.09 -24.28 11.32
C CYS A 551 -17.96 -23.26 11.05
N PHE A 552 -17.91 -22.18 11.83
CA PHE A 552 -16.93 -21.08 11.68
C PHE A 552 -15.69 -21.31 12.56
N PHE A 553 -14.99 -22.39 12.30
CA PHE A 553 -13.87 -22.85 13.11
C PHE A 553 -12.74 -21.82 13.19
N GLY A 554 -12.33 -21.47 14.41
CA GLY A 554 -11.24 -20.54 14.69
C GLY A 554 -11.57 -19.06 14.51
N LEU A 555 -12.85 -18.73 14.28
CA LEU A 555 -13.34 -17.35 14.21
C LEU A 555 -14.06 -16.95 15.51
N CYS A 556 -13.98 -15.67 15.84
CA CYS A 556 -14.77 -15.04 16.90
C CYS A 556 -15.79 -14.08 16.28
N ALA A 557 -16.98 -14.00 16.84
CA ALA A 557 -17.94 -12.97 16.43
C ALA A 557 -17.50 -11.58 16.89
N SER A 558 -17.90 -10.56 16.16
CA SER A 558 -17.75 -9.17 16.55
C SER A 558 -18.99 -8.37 16.17
N ASP A 559 -19.21 -7.30 16.90
CA ASP A 559 -20.16 -6.26 16.57
C ASP A 559 -19.51 -5.17 15.69
N ASN A 560 -20.29 -4.16 15.30
CA ASN A 560 -19.82 -3.01 14.52
C ASN A 560 -18.81 -2.13 15.29
N ASN A 561 -18.65 -2.30 16.60
CA ASN A 561 -17.62 -1.61 17.37
C ASN A 561 -16.25 -2.29 17.26
N LEU A 562 -16.16 -3.46 16.62
CA LEU A 562 -14.94 -4.23 16.38
C LEU A 562 -14.14 -4.54 17.65
N THR A 563 -14.81 -4.70 18.79
CA THR A 563 -14.17 -4.94 20.11
C THR A 563 -13.43 -6.26 20.18
N ALA A 564 -13.75 -7.22 19.32
CA ALA A 564 -13.04 -8.48 19.17
C ALA A 564 -11.68 -8.35 18.45
N PHE A 565 -11.32 -7.17 17.93
CA PHE A 565 -10.10 -6.91 17.18
C PHE A 565 -9.22 -5.86 17.85
N PRO A 566 -8.36 -6.24 18.83
CA PRO A 566 -7.49 -5.28 19.52
C PRO A 566 -6.59 -4.45 18.60
N ALA A 567 -6.11 -5.03 17.48
CA ALA A 567 -5.30 -4.32 16.50
C ALA A 567 -6.09 -3.21 15.81
N HIS A 568 -7.37 -3.45 15.50
CA HIS A 568 -8.26 -2.43 14.93
C HIS A 568 -8.60 -1.33 15.93
N GLN A 569 -8.82 -1.70 17.22
CA GLN A 569 -9.04 -0.71 18.28
C GLN A 569 -7.81 0.20 18.48
N ALA A 570 -6.59 -0.36 18.40
CA ALA A 570 -5.36 0.43 18.45
C ALA A 570 -5.25 1.40 17.24
N LEU A 571 -5.66 0.95 16.07
CA LEU A 571 -5.71 1.77 14.85
C LEU A 571 -6.70 2.94 14.99
N LEU A 572 -7.92 2.68 15.48
CA LEU A 572 -8.93 3.73 15.73
C LEU A 572 -8.44 4.73 16.76
N ALA A 573 -7.79 4.27 17.85
CA ALA A 573 -7.19 5.15 18.85
C ALA A 573 -6.07 6.04 18.27
N ALA A 574 -5.25 5.50 17.36
CA ALA A 574 -4.25 6.27 16.63
C ALA A 574 -4.91 7.32 15.71
N TYR A 575 -5.99 6.95 15.01
CA TYR A 575 -6.74 7.88 14.17
C TYR A 575 -7.38 9.02 14.97
N GLU A 576 -7.94 8.74 16.16
CA GLU A 576 -8.49 9.78 17.05
C GLU A 576 -7.44 10.82 17.46
N LYS A 577 -6.16 10.44 17.62
CA LYS A 577 -5.06 11.39 17.90
C LYS A 577 -4.95 12.39 16.73
N LEU A 578 -5.05 11.91 15.49
CA LEU A 578 -5.03 12.76 14.29
C LEU A 578 -6.25 13.67 14.20
N GLN A 579 -7.45 13.14 14.46
CA GLN A 579 -8.70 13.90 14.44
C GLN A 579 -8.60 15.10 15.39
N LYS A 580 -8.10 14.88 16.61
CA LYS A 580 -7.89 15.94 17.60
C LYS A 580 -6.89 17.00 17.12
N ALA A 581 -5.79 16.58 16.48
CA ALA A 581 -4.79 17.50 15.96
C ALA A 581 -5.34 18.35 14.80
N LYS A 582 -6.08 17.74 13.87
CA LYS A 582 -6.73 18.43 12.74
C LYS A 582 -7.76 19.45 13.23
N ALA A 583 -8.64 19.06 14.15
CA ALA A 583 -9.64 19.95 14.73
C ALA A 583 -8.98 21.13 15.45
N HIS A 584 -7.93 20.90 16.25
CA HIS A 584 -7.21 21.94 16.95
C HIS A 584 -6.54 22.94 15.99
N PHE A 585 -5.88 22.47 14.96
CA PHE A 585 -5.25 23.30 13.93
C PHE A 585 -6.29 24.17 13.24
N TRP A 586 -7.40 23.59 12.78
CA TRP A 586 -8.47 24.30 12.09
C TRP A 586 -9.13 25.39 12.92
N LEU A 587 -9.37 25.14 14.21
CA LEU A 587 -9.94 26.14 15.12
C LEU A 587 -9.01 27.32 15.36
N ASN A 588 -7.70 27.08 15.38
CA ASN A 588 -6.71 28.15 15.57
C ASN A 588 -6.51 28.98 14.31
N ASP A 589 -6.56 28.37 13.13
CA ASP A 589 -6.42 29.03 11.84
C ASP A 589 -7.63 29.95 11.57
N LYS A 590 -8.86 29.49 11.85
CA LYS A 590 -10.08 30.33 11.75
C LYS A 590 -10.08 31.53 12.70
N ASN A 591 -9.36 31.46 13.83
CA ASN A 591 -9.25 32.58 14.77
C ASN A 591 -8.11 33.56 14.42
N ALA A 592 -7.30 33.24 13.42
CA ALA A 592 -6.20 34.08 12.93
C ALA A 592 -6.59 34.96 11.72
N ILE A 593 -7.78 34.73 11.13
CA ILE A 593 -8.41 35.53 10.07
C ILE A 593 -9.47 36.44 10.69
#